data_028b8a47aba1f0790ed2de54bf6fdc01
#
_entry.id   028b8a47aba1f0790ed2de54bf6fdc01
#
_cell.length_a   1.000
_cell.length_b   1.000
_cell.length_c   1.000
_cell.angle_alpha   90.00
_cell.angle_beta   90.00
_cell.angle_gamma   90.00
#
_symmetry.space_group_name_H-M   'P 1'
#
loop_
_entity.id
_entity.type
_entity.pdbx_description
1 polymer ?
#
loop_
_entity_poly.entity_id
_entity_poly.type
_entity_poly.pdbx_seq_one_letter_code
_entity_poly.pdbx_strand_id
1 'polypeptide(L)'
;MNGLHVDSVTKSFDGKQILTDVYLGCKKGKIVGLLGRNGSGKSTLLQIIFGARKADTKFIRIDDKVITGSTKTTNLIKYLPQNHFLPKHLKVSTLIKLFCTPENGVRIKSHPVINISLHKKPLQLSGSERRLLEVLLLIYSNSEYTLLDESFNGIAPVYKDEIKSLLKKQSREKGFIITDHDYRNILDVATRIILIHDGNNKHIKNKDELIQWDYIP
;
A
#
# COMPACT_ATOMS: atom_id res chain seq x y z
N MET A 1 13.66 -18.55 -1.70
CA MET A 1 12.79 -17.69 -2.52
C MET A 1 12.89 -16.28 -1.98
N ASN A 2 13.40 -15.33 -2.75
CA ASN A 2 13.55 -13.95 -2.30
C ASN A 2 12.23 -13.18 -2.40
N GLY A 3 11.92 -12.35 -1.40
CA GLY A 3 10.76 -11.47 -1.39
C GLY A 3 9.91 -11.57 -0.13
N LEU A 4 8.86 -10.73 -0.08
CA LEU A 4 7.81 -10.82 0.92
C LEU A 4 6.89 -11.99 0.58
N HIS A 5 6.75 -12.90 1.52
CA HIS A 5 5.84 -14.03 1.48
C HIS A 5 4.87 -13.95 2.65
N VAL A 6 3.61 -14.05 2.34
CA VAL A 6 2.49 -14.08 3.27
C VAL A 6 1.73 -15.36 3.00
N ASP A 7 1.52 -16.17 4.00
CA ASP A 7 0.93 -17.50 3.85
C ASP A 7 0.02 -17.81 5.04
N SER A 8 -0.98 -18.64 4.79
CA SER A 8 -1.92 -19.16 5.81
C SER A 8 -2.57 -18.07 6.67
N VAL A 9 -2.87 -16.91 6.05
CA VAL A 9 -3.52 -15.83 6.80
C VAL A 9 -4.99 -16.11 6.96
N THR A 10 -5.41 -16.29 8.21
CA THR A 10 -6.82 -16.37 8.59
C THR A 10 -7.20 -15.24 9.52
N LYS A 11 -8.43 -14.74 9.37
CA LYS A 11 -8.98 -13.72 10.26
C LYS A 11 -10.49 -13.78 10.33
N SER A 12 -11.00 -13.84 11.56
CA SER A 12 -12.42 -13.74 11.87
C SER A 12 -12.71 -12.52 12.74
N PHE A 13 -13.91 -11.98 12.61
CA PHE A 13 -14.48 -10.96 13.51
C PHE A 13 -15.87 -11.40 13.94
N ASP A 14 -16.12 -11.46 15.23
CA ASP A 14 -17.42 -11.81 15.81
C ASP A 14 -18.02 -13.10 15.19
N GLY A 15 -17.17 -14.13 15.03
CA GLY A 15 -17.54 -15.41 14.43
C GLY A 15 -17.63 -15.42 12.91
N LYS A 16 -17.54 -14.27 12.22
CA LYS A 16 -17.55 -14.19 10.76
C LYS A 16 -16.14 -14.27 10.20
N GLN A 17 -15.87 -15.28 9.37
CA GLN A 17 -14.61 -15.44 8.68
C GLN A 17 -14.48 -14.36 7.57
N ILE A 18 -13.39 -13.61 7.59
CA ILE A 18 -13.11 -12.54 6.61
C ILE A 18 -11.94 -12.92 5.71
N LEU A 19 -10.93 -13.60 6.25
CA LEU A 19 -9.81 -14.14 5.47
C LEU A 19 -9.67 -15.62 5.80
N THR A 20 -9.55 -16.46 4.77
CA THR A 20 -9.46 -17.91 4.86
C THR A 20 -8.27 -18.38 4.06
N ASP A 21 -7.19 -18.74 4.76
CA ASP A 21 -5.97 -19.30 4.17
C ASP A 21 -5.41 -18.47 3.01
N VAL A 22 -5.28 -17.15 3.21
CA VAL A 22 -4.82 -16.23 2.17
C VAL A 22 -3.32 -16.35 1.97
N TYR A 23 -2.92 -16.50 0.72
CA TYR A 23 -1.54 -16.51 0.24
C TYR A 23 -1.24 -15.32 -0.66
N LEU A 24 -0.12 -14.63 -0.41
CA LEU A 24 0.33 -13.49 -1.19
C LEU A 24 1.86 -13.45 -1.23
N GLY A 25 2.42 -13.21 -2.41
CA GLY A 25 3.87 -12.96 -2.57
C GLY A 25 4.14 -11.68 -3.32
N CYS A 26 5.13 -10.90 -2.86
CA CYS A 26 5.62 -9.71 -3.54
C CYS A 26 7.15 -9.71 -3.57
N LYS A 27 7.74 -9.58 -4.75
CA LYS A 27 9.19 -9.40 -4.93
C LYS A 27 9.52 -7.93 -5.12
N LYS A 28 10.76 -7.52 -4.80
CA LYS A 28 11.29 -6.23 -5.28
C LYS A 28 11.20 -6.22 -6.81
N GLY A 29 10.93 -5.09 -7.41
CA GLY A 29 10.67 -4.98 -8.85
C GLY A 29 9.22 -5.23 -9.25
N LYS A 30 8.31 -5.53 -8.31
CA LYS A 30 6.92 -5.88 -8.60
C LYS A 30 5.93 -4.98 -7.88
N ILE A 31 4.81 -4.75 -8.55
CA ILE A 31 3.63 -4.09 -7.99
C ILE A 31 2.51 -5.12 -7.99
N VAL A 32 2.07 -5.53 -6.81
CA VAL A 32 0.93 -6.44 -6.64
C VAL A 32 -0.32 -5.61 -6.41
N GLY A 33 -1.27 -5.70 -7.33
CA GLY A 33 -2.61 -5.12 -7.18
C GLY A 33 -3.51 -6.08 -6.40
N LEU A 34 -4.04 -5.63 -5.28
CA LEU A 34 -4.97 -6.38 -4.46
C LEU A 34 -6.38 -5.86 -4.68
N LEU A 35 -7.18 -6.62 -5.41
CA LEU A 35 -8.57 -6.32 -5.74
C LEU A 35 -9.54 -7.09 -4.83
N GLY A 36 -10.79 -6.70 -4.82
CA GLY A 36 -11.88 -7.33 -4.09
C GLY A 36 -12.97 -6.33 -3.73
N ARG A 37 -14.19 -6.80 -3.53
CA ARG A 37 -15.34 -5.98 -3.15
C ARG A 37 -15.11 -5.28 -1.80
N ASN A 38 -15.91 -4.27 -1.49
CA ASN A 38 -15.89 -3.62 -0.18
C ASN A 38 -16.19 -4.66 0.91
N GLY A 39 -15.42 -4.63 1.99
CA GLY A 39 -15.54 -5.61 3.07
C GLY A 39 -14.87 -6.97 2.81
N SER A 40 -14.25 -7.21 1.65
CA SER A 40 -13.59 -8.49 1.34
C SER A 40 -12.31 -8.80 2.16
N GLY A 41 -11.85 -7.84 2.98
CA GLY A 41 -10.68 -8.06 3.85
C GLY A 41 -9.35 -7.48 3.34
N LYS A 42 -9.31 -6.72 2.23
CA LYS A 42 -8.07 -6.12 1.69
C LYS A 42 -7.29 -5.31 2.73
N SER A 43 -7.93 -4.32 3.35
CA SER A 43 -7.29 -3.49 4.39
C SER A 43 -6.91 -4.30 5.61
N THR A 44 -7.73 -5.30 5.99
CA THR A 44 -7.42 -6.24 7.07
C THR A 44 -6.13 -7.02 6.77
N LEU A 45 -6.00 -7.53 5.55
CA LEU A 45 -4.79 -8.24 5.09
C LEU A 45 -3.57 -7.33 5.12
N LEU A 46 -3.66 -6.12 4.57
CA LEU A 46 -2.54 -5.15 4.61
C LEU A 46 -2.13 -4.80 6.04
N GLN A 47 -3.09 -4.59 6.95
CA GLN A 47 -2.82 -4.33 8.37
C GLN A 47 -2.16 -5.52 9.07
N ILE A 48 -2.55 -6.75 8.74
CA ILE A 48 -1.93 -7.98 9.26
C ILE A 48 -0.49 -8.10 8.77
N ILE A 49 -0.23 -7.86 7.48
CA ILE A 49 1.12 -7.90 6.88
C ILE A 49 2.02 -6.85 7.55
N PHE A 50 1.52 -5.64 7.75
CA PHE A 50 2.24 -4.57 8.42
C PHE A 50 2.45 -4.83 9.92
N GLY A 51 1.61 -5.67 10.54
CA GLY A 51 1.64 -5.95 11.97
C GLY A 51 0.78 -5.02 12.83
N ALA A 52 -0.06 -4.17 12.23
CA ALA A 52 -1.00 -3.32 12.94
C ALA A 52 -2.25 -4.08 13.42
N ARG A 53 -2.51 -5.28 12.90
CA ARG A 53 -3.66 -6.13 13.27
C ARG A 53 -3.20 -7.56 13.50
N LYS A 54 -3.73 -8.19 14.56
CA LYS A 54 -3.51 -9.61 14.82
C LYS A 54 -4.33 -10.46 13.85
N ALA A 55 -3.72 -11.49 13.30
CA ALA A 55 -4.40 -12.59 12.59
C ALA A 55 -4.74 -13.71 13.57
N ASP A 56 -5.65 -14.60 13.19
CA ASP A 56 -5.93 -15.83 13.92
C ASP A 56 -4.80 -16.83 13.63
N THR A 57 -4.44 -16.98 12.34
CA THR A 57 -3.20 -17.64 11.91
C THR A 57 -2.49 -16.78 10.87
N LYS A 58 -1.18 -16.88 10.79
CA LYS A 58 -0.37 -16.27 9.72
C LYS A 58 1.03 -16.84 9.70
N PHE A 59 1.62 -16.91 8.52
CA PHE A 59 3.04 -17.06 8.31
C PHE A 59 3.53 -15.94 7.40
N ILE A 60 4.45 -15.11 7.86
CA ILE A 60 5.03 -14.00 7.08
C ILE A 60 6.54 -14.11 7.15
N ARG A 61 7.20 -14.06 5.99
CA ARG A 61 8.65 -13.94 5.90
C ARG A 61 9.07 -12.93 4.83
N ILE A 62 10.22 -12.34 5.04
CA ILE A 62 10.90 -11.49 4.05
C ILE A 62 12.26 -12.14 3.82
N ASP A 63 12.51 -12.55 2.58
CA ASP A 63 13.65 -13.38 2.21
C ASP A 63 13.76 -14.61 3.12
N ASP A 64 14.80 -14.75 3.90
CA ASP A 64 14.99 -15.88 4.82
C ASP A 64 14.56 -15.57 6.27
N LYS A 65 14.03 -14.36 6.54
CA LYS A 65 13.64 -13.95 7.88
C LYS A 65 12.14 -14.12 8.10
N VAL A 66 11.76 -15.00 9.02
CA VAL A 66 10.39 -15.12 9.50
C VAL A 66 10.06 -13.92 10.39
N ILE A 67 8.94 -13.28 10.12
CA ILE A 67 8.46 -12.12 10.86
C ILE A 67 7.52 -12.59 11.97
N THR A 68 8.09 -12.75 13.18
CA THR A 68 7.34 -13.07 14.40
C THR A 68 7.08 -11.79 15.19
N GLY A 69 5.80 -11.39 15.32
CA GLY A 69 5.39 -10.21 16.10
C GLY A 69 4.94 -9.01 15.28
N SER A 70 4.41 -8.01 15.97
CA SER A 70 3.63 -6.94 15.35
C SER A 70 4.42 -5.70 14.91
N THR A 71 5.66 -5.51 15.32
CA THR A 71 6.23 -4.15 15.29
C THR A 71 7.57 -4.02 14.61
N LYS A 72 8.16 -5.10 14.21
CA LYS A 72 9.58 -5.05 13.83
C LYS A 72 9.83 -5.05 12.32
N THR A 73 8.75 -4.89 11.55
CA THR A 73 8.83 -4.69 10.10
C THR A 73 9.03 -3.23 9.71
N THR A 74 9.10 -2.32 10.66
CA THR A 74 8.99 -0.87 10.44
C THR A 74 10.04 -0.28 9.49
N ASN A 75 11.18 -0.92 9.35
CA ASN A 75 12.19 -0.51 8.36
C ASN A 75 12.11 -1.33 7.06
N LEU A 76 11.46 -2.49 7.09
CA LEU A 76 11.30 -3.34 5.92
C LEU A 76 10.00 -3.05 5.18
N ILE A 77 8.91 -2.81 5.94
CA ILE A 77 7.58 -2.55 5.39
C ILE A 77 7.07 -1.19 5.86
N LYS A 78 6.51 -0.40 4.96
CA LYS A 78 5.73 0.81 5.27
C LYS A 78 4.29 0.60 4.83
N TYR A 79 3.35 1.25 5.54
CA TYR A 79 1.92 1.11 5.28
C TYR A 79 1.24 2.47 5.22
N LEU A 80 0.51 2.71 4.13
CA LEU A 80 -0.41 3.83 3.97
C LEU A 80 -1.80 3.37 4.36
N PRO A 81 -2.38 3.86 5.45
CA PRO A 81 -3.77 3.55 5.81
C PRO A 81 -4.76 4.37 4.97
N GLN A 82 -6.03 3.94 4.95
CA GLN A 82 -7.12 4.69 4.33
C GLN A 82 -7.28 6.09 4.94
N ASN A 83 -7.18 6.17 6.27
CA ASN A 83 -7.27 7.43 7.00
C ASN A 83 -5.93 8.16 7.04
N HIS A 84 -6.00 9.47 7.18
CA HIS A 84 -4.82 10.31 7.37
C HIS A 84 -4.04 9.91 8.62
N PHE A 85 -2.72 9.76 8.50
CA PHE A 85 -1.85 9.26 9.58
C PHE A 85 -0.73 10.22 9.99
N LEU A 86 -0.51 11.33 9.25
CA LEU A 86 0.58 12.24 9.53
C LEU A 86 0.38 12.98 10.86
N PRO A 87 1.43 13.10 11.69
CA PRO A 87 1.41 13.90 12.91
C PRO A 87 0.99 15.35 12.63
N LYS A 88 -0.10 15.77 13.25
CA LYS A 88 -0.76 17.07 12.98
C LYS A 88 0.07 18.28 13.36
N HIS A 89 1.02 18.13 14.30
CA HIS A 89 1.84 19.21 14.86
C HIS A 89 3.16 19.46 14.12
N LEU A 90 3.61 18.51 13.29
CA LEU A 90 4.87 18.63 12.57
C LEU A 90 4.70 19.36 11.24
N LYS A 91 5.73 20.12 10.84
CA LYS A 91 5.78 20.77 9.53
C LYS A 91 6.02 19.75 8.42
N VAL A 92 5.53 20.01 7.21
CA VAL A 92 5.77 19.18 6.01
C VAL A 92 7.26 18.94 5.80
N SER A 93 8.10 19.96 5.92
CA SER A 93 9.56 19.82 5.80
C SER A 93 10.18 18.86 6.82
N THR A 94 9.63 18.80 8.03
CA THR A 94 10.07 17.86 9.08
C THR A 94 9.61 16.45 8.76
N LEU A 95 8.37 16.26 8.31
CA LEU A 95 7.85 14.97 7.90
C LEU A 95 8.68 14.35 6.76
N ILE A 96 9.06 15.16 5.75
CA ILE A 96 9.92 14.70 4.66
C ILE A 96 11.26 14.16 5.21
N LYS A 97 11.89 14.86 6.16
CA LYS A 97 13.15 14.42 6.79
C LYS A 97 13.00 13.13 7.60
N LEU A 98 11.83 12.89 8.21
CA LEU A 98 11.56 11.70 9.02
C LEU A 98 11.30 10.45 8.18
N PHE A 99 10.67 10.63 7.03
CA PHE A 99 10.23 9.50 6.19
C PHE A 99 11.23 9.12 5.10
N CYS A 100 12.04 10.06 4.63
CA CYS A 100 12.82 9.90 3.41
C CYS A 100 14.31 10.15 3.65
N THR A 101 15.15 9.54 2.81
CA THR A 101 16.56 9.92 2.69
C THR A 101 16.68 11.36 2.20
N PRO A 102 17.84 12.03 2.42
CA PRO A 102 18.06 13.40 1.93
C PRO A 102 17.76 13.55 0.43
N GLU A 103 18.21 12.60 -0.39
CA GLU A 103 18.01 12.60 -1.85
C GLU A 103 16.52 12.52 -2.23
N ASN A 104 15.80 11.57 -1.64
CA ASN A 104 14.37 11.43 -1.86
C ASN A 104 13.59 12.61 -1.31
N GLY A 105 14.06 13.20 -0.20
CA GLY A 105 13.51 14.42 0.36
C GLY A 105 13.61 15.62 -0.60
N VAL A 106 14.69 15.74 -1.37
CA VAL A 106 14.83 16.77 -2.41
C VAL A 106 13.79 16.56 -3.51
N ARG A 107 13.60 15.32 -3.97
CA ARG A 107 12.58 14.99 -5.00
C ARG A 107 11.17 15.37 -4.58
N ILE A 108 10.78 15.08 -3.32
CA ILE A 108 9.46 15.47 -2.79
C ILE A 108 9.35 16.99 -2.68
N LYS A 109 10.38 17.67 -2.20
CA LYS A 109 10.37 19.14 -2.06
C LYS A 109 10.28 19.87 -3.38
N SER A 110 10.78 19.27 -4.48
CA SER A 110 10.69 19.87 -5.81
C SER A 110 9.29 19.75 -6.44
N HIS A 111 8.39 18.92 -5.87
CA HIS A 111 7.02 18.85 -6.34
C HIS A 111 6.28 20.16 -6.06
N PRO A 112 5.65 20.81 -7.07
CA PRO A 112 5.11 22.17 -6.96
C PRO A 112 4.17 22.37 -5.75
N VAL A 113 3.21 21.45 -5.56
CA VAL A 113 2.24 21.50 -4.46
C VAL A 113 2.92 21.35 -3.09
N ILE A 114 3.97 20.56 -3.00
CA ILE A 114 4.67 20.32 -1.75
C ILE A 114 5.61 21.49 -1.44
N ASN A 115 6.26 22.04 -2.45
CA ASN A 115 7.21 23.14 -2.30
C ASN A 115 6.58 24.34 -1.58
N ILE A 116 5.41 24.79 -2.02
CA ILE A 116 4.68 25.90 -1.41
C ILE A 116 4.13 25.61 -0.02
N SER A 117 4.17 24.36 0.39
CA SER A 117 3.58 23.86 1.64
C SER A 117 4.61 23.43 2.68
N LEU A 118 5.91 23.57 2.42
CA LEU A 118 6.99 23.06 3.29
C LEU A 118 6.94 23.55 4.75
N HIS A 119 6.48 24.76 4.98
CA HIS A 119 6.34 25.36 6.30
C HIS A 119 4.98 25.12 6.96
N LYS A 120 4.00 24.61 6.20
CA LYS A 120 2.65 24.27 6.69
C LYS A 120 2.67 22.98 7.52
N LYS A 121 1.64 22.83 8.34
CA LYS A 121 1.31 21.57 9.04
C LYS A 121 0.25 20.78 8.24
N PRO A 122 0.12 19.45 8.41
CA PRO A 122 -0.87 18.63 7.68
C PRO A 122 -2.30 19.13 7.76
N LEU A 123 -2.71 19.75 8.88
CA LEU A 123 -4.07 20.31 9.02
C LEU A 123 -4.30 21.58 8.19
N GLN A 124 -3.26 22.22 7.70
CA GLN A 124 -3.31 23.43 6.86
C GLN A 124 -3.31 23.10 5.36
N LEU A 125 -3.22 21.82 5.02
CA LEU A 125 -3.33 21.31 3.66
C LEU A 125 -4.79 20.96 3.37
N SER A 126 -5.19 21.09 2.11
CA SER A 126 -6.44 20.49 1.64
C SER A 126 -6.37 18.96 1.77
N GLY A 127 -7.52 18.27 1.76
CA GLY A 127 -7.55 16.82 1.84
C GLY A 127 -6.72 16.15 0.74
N SER A 128 -6.81 16.67 -0.49
CA SER A 128 -6.05 16.14 -1.63
C SER A 128 -4.55 16.40 -1.54
N GLU A 129 -4.13 17.60 -1.13
CA GLU A 129 -2.70 17.91 -0.91
C GLU A 129 -2.11 17.06 0.20
N ARG A 130 -2.87 16.85 1.26
CA ARG A 130 -2.45 16.01 2.38
C ARG A 130 -2.31 14.55 1.95
N ARG A 131 -3.28 14.02 1.19
CA ARG A 131 -3.22 12.64 0.67
C ARG A 131 -2.04 12.48 -0.29
N LEU A 132 -1.84 13.44 -1.19
CA LEU A 132 -0.70 13.46 -2.09
C LEU A 132 0.63 13.40 -1.32
N LEU A 133 0.79 14.22 -0.29
CA LEU A 133 1.98 14.20 0.58
C LEU A 133 2.17 12.82 1.22
N GLU A 134 1.12 12.25 1.80
CA GLU A 134 1.15 10.92 2.45
C GLU A 134 1.63 9.83 1.48
N VAL A 135 1.08 9.82 0.27
CA VAL A 135 1.47 8.85 -0.78
C VAL A 135 2.92 9.05 -1.20
N LEU A 136 3.34 10.30 -1.47
CA LEU A 136 4.72 10.61 -1.86
C LEU A 136 5.72 10.21 -0.78
N LEU A 137 5.44 10.50 0.50
CA LEU A 137 6.29 10.11 1.62
C LEU A 137 6.49 8.59 1.66
N LEU A 138 5.45 7.80 1.41
CA LEU A 138 5.55 6.34 1.44
C LEU A 138 6.21 5.77 0.18
N ILE A 139 5.93 6.32 -1.00
CA ILE A 139 6.60 5.91 -2.23
C ILE A 139 8.12 6.14 -2.12
N TYR A 140 8.55 7.27 -1.57
CA TYR A 140 9.96 7.64 -1.42
C TYR A 140 10.59 7.22 -0.08
N SER A 141 9.83 6.56 0.81
CA SER A 141 10.36 6.08 2.10
C SER A 141 11.46 5.06 1.90
N ASN A 142 12.37 4.99 2.85
CA ASN A 142 13.37 3.92 2.90
C ASN A 142 12.73 2.64 3.45
N SER A 143 12.21 1.79 2.56
CA SER A 143 11.60 0.50 2.88
C SER A 143 11.82 -0.48 1.73
N GLU A 144 11.79 -1.77 2.02
CA GLU A 144 11.87 -2.82 1.00
C GLU A 144 10.51 -3.08 0.34
N TYR A 145 9.44 -2.92 1.13
CA TYR A 145 8.05 -3.10 0.68
C TYR A 145 7.19 -1.94 1.16
N THR A 146 6.26 -1.53 0.33
CA THR A 146 5.29 -0.48 0.67
C THR A 146 3.87 -0.98 0.37
N LEU A 147 3.03 -0.95 1.39
CA LEU A 147 1.63 -1.33 1.31
C LEU A 147 0.80 -0.05 1.22
N LEU A 148 0.02 0.12 0.17
CA LEU A 148 -0.78 1.31 -0.06
C LEU A 148 -2.27 0.96 -0.10
N ASP A 149 -2.99 1.35 0.94
CA ASP A 149 -4.42 1.10 1.07
C ASP A 149 -5.20 2.29 0.51
N GLU A 150 -5.94 2.06 -0.58
CA GLU A 150 -6.66 3.08 -1.35
C GLU A 150 -5.75 4.24 -1.80
N SER A 151 -4.71 3.89 -2.57
CA SER A 151 -3.61 4.79 -2.91
C SER A 151 -4.01 6.01 -3.72
N PHE A 152 -5.07 5.92 -4.53
CA PHE A 152 -5.54 7.01 -5.39
C PHE A 152 -6.78 7.72 -4.87
N ASN A 153 -7.36 7.22 -3.75
CA ASN A 153 -8.52 7.85 -3.13
C ASN A 153 -8.13 9.19 -2.49
N GLY A 154 -8.93 10.22 -2.76
CA GLY A 154 -8.69 11.58 -2.25
C GLY A 154 -7.57 12.35 -2.98
N ILE A 155 -6.91 11.77 -3.98
CA ILE A 155 -5.93 12.48 -4.83
C ILE A 155 -6.65 13.14 -5.99
N ALA A 156 -6.32 14.40 -6.28
CA ALA A 156 -6.85 15.11 -7.44
C ALA A 156 -6.49 14.36 -8.75
N PRO A 157 -7.42 14.26 -9.71
CA PRO A 157 -7.21 13.48 -10.94
C PRO A 157 -5.91 13.82 -11.68
N VAL A 158 -5.51 15.08 -11.70
CA VAL A 158 -4.29 15.58 -12.35
C VAL A 158 -3.00 14.93 -11.82
N TYR A 159 -2.98 14.46 -10.56
CA TYR A 159 -1.79 13.83 -9.97
C TYR A 159 -1.80 12.30 -10.04
N LYS A 160 -2.91 11.67 -10.45
CA LYS A 160 -3.00 10.20 -10.46
C LYS A 160 -1.99 9.56 -11.41
N ASP A 161 -1.83 10.12 -12.60
CA ASP A 161 -0.89 9.58 -13.61
C ASP A 161 0.57 9.80 -13.20
N GLU A 162 0.86 10.90 -12.52
CA GLU A 162 2.17 11.12 -11.90
C GLU A 162 2.46 10.04 -10.85
N ILE A 163 1.53 9.78 -9.93
CA ILE A 163 1.67 8.72 -8.91
C ILE A 163 1.86 7.35 -9.55
N LYS A 164 1.10 7.02 -10.60
CA LYS A 164 1.27 5.76 -11.36
C LYS A 164 2.68 5.65 -11.94
N SER A 165 3.19 6.73 -12.52
CA SER A 165 4.56 6.78 -13.07
C SER A 165 5.62 6.63 -11.98
N LEU A 166 5.42 7.28 -10.82
CA LEU A 166 6.32 7.16 -9.67
C LEU A 166 6.32 5.75 -9.09
N LEU A 167 5.16 5.11 -8.97
CA LEU A 167 5.06 3.71 -8.52
C LEU A 167 5.86 2.78 -9.44
N LYS A 168 5.69 2.90 -10.76
CA LYS A 168 6.45 2.12 -11.75
C LYS A 168 7.96 2.38 -11.65
N LYS A 169 8.37 3.63 -11.44
CA LYS A 169 9.79 3.99 -11.28
C LYS A 169 10.38 3.41 -10.00
N GLN A 170 9.72 3.63 -8.87
CA GLN A 170 10.21 3.19 -7.56
C GLN A 170 10.08 1.67 -7.35
N SER A 171 9.22 1.00 -8.09
CA SER A 171 9.10 -0.46 -8.02
C SER A 171 10.38 -1.19 -8.44
N ARG A 172 11.29 -0.53 -9.18
CA ARG A 172 12.58 -1.14 -9.56
C ARG A 172 13.46 -1.47 -8.36
N GLU A 173 13.29 -0.74 -7.26
CA GLU A 173 14.11 -0.87 -6.04
C GLU A 173 13.36 -1.54 -4.88
N LYS A 174 12.02 -1.47 -4.86
CA LYS A 174 11.19 -2.03 -3.79
C LYS A 174 9.96 -2.75 -4.35
N GLY A 175 9.28 -3.53 -3.49
CA GLY A 175 7.99 -4.14 -3.81
C GLY A 175 6.82 -3.27 -3.34
N PHE A 176 5.73 -3.24 -4.11
CA PHE A 176 4.50 -2.58 -3.71
C PHE A 176 3.33 -3.57 -3.67
N ILE A 177 2.47 -3.41 -2.67
CA ILE A 177 1.14 -4.03 -2.64
C ILE A 177 0.14 -2.88 -2.53
N ILE A 178 -0.73 -2.75 -3.52
CA ILE A 178 -1.62 -1.59 -3.63
C ILE A 178 -3.07 -2.01 -3.76
N THR A 179 -3.96 -1.23 -3.15
CA THR A 179 -5.41 -1.34 -3.33
C THR A 179 -5.99 -0.01 -3.79
N ASP A 180 -7.11 -0.06 -4.49
CA ASP A 180 -7.91 1.10 -4.80
C ASP A 180 -9.36 0.70 -5.05
N HIS A 181 -10.31 1.64 -4.88
CA HIS A 181 -11.71 1.43 -5.24
C HIS A 181 -11.92 1.37 -6.76
N ASP A 182 -11.19 2.20 -7.51
CA ASP A 182 -11.19 2.14 -8.95
C ASP A 182 -10.14 1.13 -9.44
N TYR A 183 -10.60 -0.06 -9.77
CA TYR A 183 -9.75 -1.16 -10.25
C TYR A 183 -8.89 -0.77 -11.47
N ARG A 184 -9.32 0.20 -12.28
CA ARG A 184 -8.59 0.70 -13.45
C ARG A 184 -7.24 1.27 -13.05
N ASN A 185 -7.19 2.04 -11.95
CA ASN A 185 -5.94 2.56 -11.42
C ASN A 185 -4.96 1.43 -11.06
N ILE A 186 -5.47 0.31 -10.54
CA ILE A 186 -4.67 -0.86 -10.18
C ILE A 186 -4.18 -1.57 -11.44
N LEU A 187 -5.05 -1.81 -12.43
CA LEU A 187 -4.70 -2.49 -13.68
C LEU A 187 -3.62 -1.71 -14.46
N ASP A 188 -3.62 -0.38 -14.39
CA ASP A 188 -2.65 0.47 -15.09
C ASP A 188 -1.20 0.32 -14.58
N VAL A 189 -1.01 -0.10 -13.32
CA VAL A 189 0.31 -0.10 -12.68
C VAL A 189 0.77 -1.47 -12.19
N ALA A 190 -0.16 -2.36 -11.86
CA ALA A 190 0.17 -3.64 -11.27
C ALA A 190 0.85 -4.58 -12.28
N THR A 191 1.89 -5.27 -11.81
CA THR A 191 2.57 -6.33 -12.58
C THR A 191 1.97 -7.70 -12.30
N ARG A 192 1.13 -7.80 -11.26
CA ARG A 192 0.41 -9.00 -10.85
C ARG A 192 -0.85 -8.60 -10.12
N ILE A 193 -1.94 -9.30 -10.38
CA ILE A 193 -3.24 -9.05 -9.73
C ILE A 193 -3.62 -10.23 -8.85
N ILE A 194 -4.10 -9.91 -7.66
CA ILE A 194 -4.71 -10.85 -6.71
C ILE A 194 -6.09 -10.33 -6.36
N LEU A 195 -7.10 -11.17 -6.51
CA LEU A 195 -8.47 -10.89 -6.12
C LEU A 195 -8.78 -11.59 -4.80
N ILE A 196 -9.24 -10.83 -3.80
CA ILE A 196 -9.85 -11.41 -2.59
C ILE A 196 -11.35 -11.59 -2.84
N HIS A 197 -11.77 -12.84 -2.86
CA HIS A 197 -13.15 -13.24 -3.09
C HIS A 197 -13.54 -14.30 -2.06
N ASP A 198 -14.61 -14.06 -1.31
CA ASP A 198 -15.12 -14.95 -0.26
C ASP A 198 -14.05 -15.41 0.74
N GLY A 199 -13.24 -14.46 1.17
CA GLY A 199 -12.16 -14.70 2.14
C GLY A 199 -10.90 -15.36 1.56
N ASN A 200 -10.94 -15.88 0.34
CA ASN A 200 -9.80 -16.53 -0.32
C ASN A 200 -9.14 -15.60 -1.34
N ASN A 201 -7.93 -15.91 -1.76
CA ASN A 201 -7.26 -15.19 -2.83
C ASN A 201 -7.24 -15.97 -4.13
N LYS A 202 -7.41 -15.26 -5.24
CA LYS A 202 -7.32 -15.77 -6.61
C LYS A 202 -6.25 -14.99 -7.37
N HIS A 203 -5.38 -15.69 -8.06
CA HIS A 203 -4.44 -15.07 -8.99
C HIS A 203 -5.14 -14.78 -10.30
N ILE A 204 -5.14 -13.52 -10.71
CA ILE A 204 -5.79 -13.06 -11.94
C ILE A 204 -4.72 -12.86 -13.01
N LYS A 205 -4.90 -13.55 -14.14
CA LYS A 205 -3.97 -13.51 -15.28
C LYS A 205 -4.34 -12.43 -16.29
N ASN A 206 -5.63 -12.20 -16.49
CA ASN A 206 -6.16 -11.23 -17.45
C ASN A 206 -7.47 -10.62 -16.95
N LYS A 207 -7.98 -9.63 -17.69
CA LYS A 207 -9.20 -8.92 -17.34
C LYS A 207 -10.45 -9.81 -17.42
N ASP A 208 -10.48 -10.81 -18.30
CA ASP A 208 -11.63 -11.68 -18.48
C ASP A 208 -11.89 -12.54 -17.25
N GLU A 209 -10.82 -12.93 -16.53
CA GLU A 209 -10.98 -13.62 -15.25
C GLU A 209 -11.67 -12.75 -14.19
N LEU A 210 -11.51 -11.42 -14.22
CA LEU A 210 -12.24 -10.53 -13.32
C LEU A 210 -13.73 -10.51 -13.61
N ILE A 211 -14.12 -10.64 -14.90
CA ILE A 211 -15.52 -10.80 -15.32
C ILE A 211 -16.07 -12.15 -14.84
N GLN A 212 -15.32 -13.24 -15.03
CA GLN A 212 -15.69 -14.58 -14.57
C GLN A 212 -15.92 -14.67 -13.05
N TRP A 213 -15.21 -13.84 -12.28
CA TRP A 213 -15.40 -13.72 -10.83
C TRP A 213 -16.42 -12.64 -10.42
N ASP A 214 -17.23 -12.14 -11.35
CA ASP A 214 -18.21 -11.07 -11.11
C ASP A 214 -17.65 -9.83 -10.39
N TYR A 215 -16.35 -9.57 -10.57
CA TYR A 215 -15.71 -8.42 -9.94
C TYR A 215 -15.88 -7.14 -10.76
N ILE A 216 -15.85 -7.27 -12.07
CA ILE A 216 -16.14 -6.21 -13.04
C ILE A 216 -17.22 -6.67 -14.01
N PRO A 217 -18.02 -5.71 -14.59
CA PRO A 217 -19.03 -6.04 -15.58
C PRO A 217 -18.44 -6.53 -16.91
#